data_d94dc24c04bf8470505820b9d69e36db
#
_entry.id   d94dc24c04bf8470505820b9d69e36db
#
_cell.length_a   1.000
_cell.length_b   1.000
_cell.length_c   1.000
_cell.angle_alpha   90.00
_cell.angle_beta   90.00
_cell.angle_gamma   90.00
#
_symmetry.space_group_name_H-M   'P 1'
#
loop_
_entity.id
_entity.type
_entity.pdbx_description
1 polymer ?
#
loop_
_entity_poly.entity_id
_entity_poly.type
_entity_poly.pdbx_seq_one_letter_code
_entity_poly.pdbx_strand_id
1 'polypeptide(L)'
;IGARINSNFQGAIQSDDVIYSGAAYLIKEGVGSEETKPSRLILGLRYSTTPGRNFPLPVINYFKQINKRMTYTLGVPKTNFRYYLNDSQKDAVQVYATLDNFFATIQQNIAIPGTSALAENISMTNVLLGLGYEHFFTKHLLYYAYLAYTVHSEYRLRDNNRETAFVISNENTLYVRSGVKFKF
;
A
#
# COMPACT_ATOMS: atom_id res chain seq x y z
N ILE A 1 10.22 -12.09 6.86
CA ILE A 1 11.31 -11.82 5.92
C ILE A 1 10.80 -12.19 4.54
N GLY A 2 11.14 -11.41 3.52
CA GLY A 2 10.75 -11.66 2.13
C GLY A 2 11.73 -11.08 1.13
N ALA A 3 11.71 -11.62 -0.08
CA ALA A 3 12.38 -11.08 -1.24
C ALA A 3 11.35 -10.91 -2.36
N ARG A 4 11.53 -9.88 -3.19
CA ARG A 4 10.72 -9.66 -4.38
C ARG A 4 11.60 -9.17 -5.52
N ILE A 5 11.22 -9.48 -6.74
CA ILE A 5 11.89 -9.02 -7.95
C ILE A 5 11.03 -7.91 -8.54
N ASN A 6 11.61 -6.74 -8.73
CA ASN A 6 10.96 -5.56 -9.28
C ASN A 6 11.81 -4.97 -10.40
N SER A 7 11.50 -5.32 -11.64
CA SER A 7 12.24 -4.91 -12.82
C SER A 7 11.30 -4.73 -14.01
N ASN A 8 11.76 -4.08 -15.06
CA ASN A 8 11.10 -4.06 -16.37
C ASN A 8 11.32 -5.36 -17.18
N PHE A 9 12.12 -6.30 -16.68
CA PHE A 9 12.38 -7.63 -17.24
C PHE A 9 12.83 -7.65 -18.71
N GLN A 10 13.63 -6.68 -19.14
CA GLN A 10 14.16 -6.62 -20.50
C GLN A 10 15.43 -7.44 -20.69
N GLY A 11 16.05 -7.89 -19.62
CA GLY A 11 17.26 -8.70 -19.59
C GLY A 11 17.19 -9.78 -18.52
N ALA A 12 18.33 -10.45 -18.29
CA ALA A 12 18.44 -11.37 -17.15
C ALA A 12 18.29 -10.64 -15.82
N ILE A 13 17.75 -11.34 -14.82
CA ILE A 13 17.58 -10.80 -13.48
C ILE A 13 18.95 -10.46 -12.90
N GLN A 14 19.10 -9.23 -12.43
CA GLN A 14 20.30 -8.69 -11.80
C GLN A 14 20.09 -8.57 -10.29
N SER A 15 21.17 -8.40 -9.54
CA SER A 15 21.12 -8.20 -8.08
C SER A 15 20.27 -7.01 -7.66
N ASP A 16 20.28 -5.96 -8.47
CA ASP A 16 19.55 -4.70 -8.20
C ASP A 16 18.03 -4.80 -8.44
N ASP A 17 17.61 -5.84 -9.17
CA ASP A 17 16.19 -6.16 -9.34
C ASP A 17 15.60 -6.79 -8.08
N VAL A 18 16.45 -7.29 -7.16
CA VAL A 18 16.01 -8.01 -5.97
C VAL A 18 15.93 -7.07 -4.77
N ILE A 19 14.74 -6.96 -4.21
CA ILE A 19 14.47 -6.17 -3.02
C ILE A 19 14.21 -7.12 -1.84
N TYR A 20 15.04 -7.03 -0.82
CA TYR A 20 14.85 -7.74 0.44
C TYR A 20 14.03 -6.91 1.41
N SER A 21 13.20 -7.55 2.20
CA SER A 21 12.41 -6.89 3.24
C SER A 21 12.26 -7.77 4.47
N GLY A 22 12.19 -7.10 5.62
CA GLY A 22 11.91 -7.73 6.90
C GLY A 22 10.99 -6.83 7.73
N ALA A 23 10.23 -7.44 8.62
CA ALA A 23 9.40 -6.71 9.55
C ALA A 23 9.27 -7.47 10.87
N ALA A 24 9.15 -6.72 11.96
CA ALA A 24 8.82 -7.23 13.28
C ALA A 24 7.60 -6.49 13.81
N TYR A 25 6.66 -7.23 14.38
CA TYR A 25 5.40 -6.68 14.89
C TYR A 25 5.12 -7.17 16.30
N LEU A 26 4.62 -6.26 17.13
CA LEU A 26 3.95 -6.54 18.38
C LEU A 26 2.45 -6.40 18.14
N ILE A 27 1.69 -7.46 18.42
CA ILE A 27 0.24 -7.49 18.22
C ILE A 27 -0.41 -7.66 19.57
N LYS A 28 -1.28 -6.70 19.93
CA LYS A 28 -2.14 -6.77 21.10
C LYS A 28 -3.59 -6.88 20.63
N GLU A 29 -4.24 -7.97 20.98
CA GLU A 29 -5.66 -8.19 20.68
C GLU A 29 -6.48 -7.99 21.96
N GLY A 30 -7.52 -7.17 21.84
CA GLY A 30 -8.57 -7.04 22.84
C GLY A 30 -9.73 -7.94 22.43
N VAL A 31 -9.94 -9.01 23.21
CA VAL A 31 -11.09 -9.91 23.00
C VAL A 31 -12.36 -9.17 23.38
N GLY A 32 -13.35 -9.19 22.48
CA GLY A 32 -14.65 -8.60 22.74
C GLY A 32 -15.40 -9.37 23.82
N SER A 33 -16.06 -8.66 24.72
CA SER A 33 -17.07 -9.16 25.65
C SER A 33 -18.42 -8.52 25.36
N GLU A 34 -19.45 -8.82 26.14
CA GLU A 34 -20.76 -8.14 25.99
C GLU A 34 -20.63 -6.62 26.14
N GLU A 35 -19.72 -6.16 27.01
CA GLU A 35 -19.49 -4.75 27.30
C GLU A 35 -18.40 -4.12 26.41
N THR A 36 -17.40 -4.90 25.99
CA THR A 36 -16.26 -4.41 25.22
C THR A 36 -16.25 -5.02 23.81
N LYS A 37 -16.07 -4.18 22.78
CA LYS A 37 -15.98 -4.65 21.39
C LYS A 37 -14.55 -5.03 21.03
N PRO A 38 -14.36 -5.99 20.07
CA PRO A 38 -13.03 -6.42 19.64
C PRO A 38 -12.16 -5.26 19.17
N SER A 39 -10.88 -5.29 19.58
CA SER A 39 -9.87 -4.33 19.14
C SER A 39 -8.55 -5.03 18.88
N ARG A 40 -7.70 -4.44 18.04
CA ARG A 40 -6.36 -4.94 17.76
C ARG A 40 -5.40 -3.78 17.52
N LEU A 41 -4.32 -3.75 18.26
CA LEU A 41 -3.20 -2.82 18.06
C LEU A 41 -2.02 -3.59 17.49
N ILE A 42 -1.48 -3.11 16.39
CA ILE A 42 -0.25 -3.60 15.78
C ILE A 42 0.76 -2.46 15.83
N LEU A 43 1.90 -2.70 16.45
CA LEU A 43 3.05 -1.81 16.46
C LEU A 43 4.20 -2.58 15.84
N GLY A 44 4.95 -1.97 14.94
CA GLY A 44 6.06 -2.66 14.32
C GLY A 44 7.02 -1.75 13.59
N LEU A 45 8.09 -2.37 13.10
CA LEU A 45 9.08 -1.77 12.21
C LEU A 45 9.21 -2.64 10.98
N ARG A 46 9.20 -2.01 9.83
CA ARG A 46 9.46 -2.66 8.54
C ARG A 46 10.68 -2.02 7.90
N TYR A 47 11.62 -2.85 7.49
CA TYR A 47 12.79 -2.46 6.71
C TYR A 47 12.72 -3.07 5.31
N SER A 48 13.20 -2.34 4.33
CA SER A 48 13.31 -2.83 2.95
C SER A 48 14.53 -2.20 2.29
N THR A 49 15.22 -2.98 1.46
CA THR A 49 16.31 -2.47 0.61
C THR A 49 15.80 -1.65 -0.58
N THR A 50 14.49 -1.30 -0.60
CA THR A 50 13.92 -0.45 -1.66
C THR A 50 14.70 0.86 -1.75
N PRO A 51 15.23 1.18 -2.93
CA PRO A 51 15.99 2.41 -3.14
C PRO A 51 15.26 3.67 -2.68
N GLY A 52 16.00 4.60 -2.04
CA GLY A 52 15.42 5.81 -1.49
C GLY A 52 14.65 5.63 -0.17
N ARG A 53 14.65 4.42 0.42
CA ARG A 53 13.97 4.09 1.69
C ARG A 53 14.81 3.20 2.59
N ASN A 54 16.07 3.52 2.77
CA ASN A 54 17.01 2.72 3.56
C ASN A 54 16.90 2.97 5.08
N PHE A 55 15.69 3.24 5.57
CA PHE A 55 15.43 3.40 7.00
C PHE A 55 14.21 2.57 7.42
N PRO A 56 14.16 2.10 8.66
CA PRO A 56 13.00 1.36 9.18
C PRO A 56 11.75 2.25 9.20
N LEU A 57 10.69 1.77 8.57
CA LEU A 57 9.40 2.44 8.56
C LEU A 57 8.57 1.96 9.76
N PRO A 58 8.06 2.86 10.62
CA PRO A 58 7.14 2.47 11.66
C PRO A 58 5.82 2.00 11.05
N VAL A 59 5.28 0.93 11.60
CA VAL A 59 3.94 0.41 11.28
C VAL A 59 3.10 0.56 12.53
N ILE A 60 2.05 1.35 12.43
CA ILE A 60 1.09 1.55 13.52
C ILE A 60 -0.28 1.28 12.93
N ASN A 61 -1.01 0.34 13.51
CA ASN A 61 -2.36 0.01 13.07
C ASN A 61 -3.24 -0.31 14.27
N TYR A 62 -4.28 0.48 14.46
CA TYR A 62 -5.28 0.27 15.49
C TYR A 62 -6.63 0.00 14.87
N PHE A 63 -7.11 -1.22 15.02
CA PHE A 63 -8.45 -1.64 14.61
C PHE A 63 -9.37 -1.65 15.82
N LYS A 64 -10.61 -1.19 15.65
CA LYS A 64 -11.68 -1.34 16.63
C LYS A 64 -13.02 -1.55 15.96
N GLN A 65 -13.81 -2.46 16.50
CA GLN A 65 -15.23 -2.59 16.19
C GLN A 65 -16.03 -1.67 17.13
N ILE A 66 -16.82 -0.76 16.55
CA ILE A 66 -17.70 0.14 17.31
C ILE A 66 -19.01 -0.59 17.68
N ASN A 67 -19.60 -1.23 16.67
CA ASN A 67 -20.81 -2.03 16.81
C ASN A 67 -20.84 -3.13 15.73
N LYS A 68 -21.94 -3.88 15.60
CA LYS A 68 -22.06 -4.98 14.62
C LYS A 68 -21.88 -4.52 13.16
N ARG A 69 -22.17 -3.24 12.87
CA ARG A 69 -22.11 -2.69 11.51
C ARG A 69 -20.92 -1.77 11.25
N MET A 70 -20.23 -1.29 12.30
CA MET A 70 -19.22 -0.25 12.15
C MET A 70 -17.89 -0.70 12.70
N THR A 71 -16.84 -0.57 11.87
CA THR A 71 -15.45 -0.80 12.28
C THR A 71 -14.58 0.33 11.74
N TYR A 72 -13.48 0.60 12.41
CA TYR A 72 -12.46 1.47 11.89
C TYR A 72 -11.05 0.90 12.10
N THR A 73 -10.17 1.33 11.25
CA THR A 73 -8.73 1.09 11.36
C THR A 73 -8.02 2.42 11.22
N LEU A 74 -7.20 2.79 12.19
CA LEU A 74 -6.35 3.97 12.15
C LEU A 74 -4.91 3.52 12.05
N GLY A 75 -4.14 4.11 11.14
CA GLY A 75 -2.71 3.81 11.06
C GLY A 75 -2.13 3.90 9.65
N VAL A 76 -0.88 3.45 9.55
CA VAL A 76 -0.09 3.44 8.32
C VAL A 76 0.20 2.00 7.95
N PRO A 77 0.07 1.60 6.68
CA PRO A 77 -0.17 2.42 5.48
C PRO A 77 -1.62 2.74 5.16
N LYS A 78 -2.61 2.19 5.88
CA LYS A 78 -4.03 2.40 5.57
C LYS A 78 -4.82 2.77 6.81
N THR A 79 -5.62 3.82 6.69
CA THR A 79 -6.69 4.21 7.60
C THR A 79 -8.02 4.01 6.89
N ASN A 80 -9.02 3.44 7.55
CA ASN A 80 -10.36 3.32 6.98
C ASN A 80 -11.45 3.31 8.06
N PHE A 81 -12.62 3.78 7.66
CA PHE A 81 -13.88 3.61 8.36
C PHE A 81 -14.79 2.76 7.48
N ARG A 82 -15.31 1.64 8.02
CA ARG A 82 -16.13 0.68 7.29
C ARG A 82 -17.51 0.57 7.92
N TYR A 83 -18.54 0.55 7.08
CA TYR A 83 -19.92 0.35 7.47
C TYR A 83 -20.51 -0.84 6.71
N TYR A 84 -21.04 -1.82 7.42
CA TYR A 84 -21.75 -2.98 6.86
C TYR A 84 -23.21 -2.60 6.62
N LEU A 85 -23.67 -2.76 5.39
CA LEU A 85 -25.03 -2.36 4.95
C LEU A 85 -26.10 -3.29 5.48
N ASN A 86 -25.74 -4.53 5.80
CA ASN A 86 -26.65 -5.57 6.27
C ASN A 86 -26.12 -6.29 7.50
N ASP A 87 -27.00 -6.94 8.26
CA ASP A 87 -26.63 -7.68 9.47
C ASP A 87 -25.84 -8.95 9.16
N SER A 88 -25.96 -9.49 7.94
CA SER A 88 -25.16 -10.62 7.47
C SER A 88 -23.71 -10.23 7.15
N GLN A 89 -23.36 -8.94 7.21
CA GLN A 89 -22.04 -8.36 6.94
C GLN A 89 -21.48 -8.73 5.55
N LYS A 90 -22.38 -9.04 4.60
CA LYS A 90 -21.96 -9.38 3.23
C LYS A 90 -21.58 -8.17 2.41
N ASP A 91 -22.19 -7.03 2.66
CA ASP A 91 -21.97 -5.79 1.91
C ASP A 91 -21.39 -4.73 2.84
N ALA A 92 -20.30 -4.14 2.44
CA ALA A 92 -19.64 -3.09 3.19
C ALA A 92 -19.25 -1.92 2.29
N VAL A 93 -19.45 -0.71 2.79
CA VAL A 93 -18.89 0.51 2.23
C VAL A 93 -17.81 1.03 3.15
N GLN A 94 -16.81 1.68 2.61
CA GLN A 94 -15.74 2.29 3.41
C GLN A 94 -15.27 3.60 2.82
N VAL A 95 -14.91 4.52 3.71
CA VAL A 95 -14.04 5.66 3.41
C VAL A 95 -12.63 5.27 3.81
N TYR A 96 -11.64 5.57 3.00
CA TYR A 96 -10.27 5.19 3.32
C TYR A 96 -9.25 6.21 2.85
N ALA A 97 -8.14 6.25 3.56
CA ALA A 97 -6.90 6.86 3.12
C ALA A 97 -5.80 5.80 3.12
N THR A 98 -4.97 5.78 2.10
CA THR A 98 -3.87 4.82 1.99
C THR A 98 -2.67 5.42 1.28
N LEU A 99 -1.49 4.93 1.68
CA LEU A 99 -0.23 5.19 1.01
C LEU A 99 0.04 4.04 0.04
N ASP A 100 0.10 4.33 -1.26
CA ASP A 100 0.46 3.38 -2.30
C ASP A 100 1.83 3.73 -2.88
N ASN A 101 2.70 2.73 -3.00
CA ASN A 101 4.07 2.92 -3.42
C ASN A 101 4.48 1.82 -4.38
N PHE A 102 5.14 2.24 -5.44
CA PHE A 102 5.73 1.36 -6.43
C PHE A 102 7.20 1.73 -6.65
N PHE A 103 8.01 0.71 -6.93
CA PHE A 103 9.40 0.86 -7.32
C PHE A 103 9.77 -0.26 -8.28
N ALA A 104 10.49 0.06 -9.35
CA ALA A 104 11.07 -0.93 -10.25
C ALA A 104 12.42 -0.45 -10.80
N THR A 105 13.32 -1.40 -11.03
CA THR A 105 14.58 -1.19 -11.72
C THR A 105 14.35 -1.15 -13.22
N ILE A 106 15.04 -0.25 -13.93
CA ILE A 106 15.05 -0.12 -15.38
C ILE A 106 16.39 -0.66 -15.87
N GLN A 107 16.40 -1.91 -16.38
CA GLN A 107 17.64 -2.60 -16.76
C GLN A 107 18.40 -1.95 -17.91
N GLN A 108 17.73 -1.16 -18.75
CA GLN A 108 18.34 -0.54 -19.95
C GLN A 108 18.64 0.95 -19.77
N ASN A 109 18.87 1.42 -18.59
CA ASN A 109 19.22 2.81 -18.31
C ASN A 109 18.72 3.82 -19.33
N ILE A 110 17.74 4.66 -18.96
CA ILE A 110 17.15 5.62 -19.87
C ILE A 110 17.90 6.95 -19.78
N ALA A 111 18.46 7.43 -20.91
CA ALA A 111 19.04 8.76 -20.96
C ALA A 111 17.94 9.82 -20.78
N ILE A 112 18.16 10.76 -19.87
CA ILE A 112 17.21 11.84 -19.60
C ILE A 112 17.54 13.01 -20.52
N PRO A 113 16.60 13.41 -21.42
CA PRO A 113 16.83 14.51 -22.34
C PRO A 113 17.25 15.81 -21.63
N GLY A 114 18.30 16.46 -22.15
CA GLY A 114 18.79 17.71 -21.61
C GLY A 114 19.70 17.59 -20.39
N THR A 115 20.03 16.38 -19.97
CA THR A 115 20.97 16.12 -18.87
C THR A 115 21.95 15.00 -19.23
N SER A 116 23.05 14.90 -18.46
CA SER A 116 23.97 13.74 -18.54
C SER A 116 23.54 12.57 -17.63
N ALA A 117 22.41 12.68 -16.94
CA ALA A 117 21.94 11.67 -16.01
C ALA A 117 21.27 10.50 -16.73
N LEU A 118 21.48 9.30 -16.20
CA LEU A 118 20.79 8.08 -16.61
C LEU A 118 19.74 7.73 -15.56
N ALA A 119 18.54 7.37 -16.02
CA ALA A 119 17.50 6.82 -15.15
C ALA A 119 17.64 5.31 -15.08
N GLU A 120 17.88 4.80 -13.89
CA GLU A 120 18.05 3.37 -13.61
C GLU A 120 16.85 2.79 -12.86
N ASN A 121 16.04 3.68 -12.26
CA ASN A 121 14.91 3.26 -11.45
C ASN A 121 13.71 4.17 -11.66
N ILE A 122 12.51 3.60 -11.54
CA ILE A 122 11.26 4.33 -11.45
C ILE A 122 10.64 4.15 -10.07
N SER A 123 10.18 5.24 -9.48
CA SER A 123 9.46 5.21 -8.22
C SER A 123 8.17 6.01 -8.31
N MET A 124 7.13 5.50 -7.64
CA MET A 124 5.84 6.14 -7.48
C MET A 124 5.49 6.21 -6.00
N THR A 125 4.98 7.34 -5.56
CA THR A 125 4.40 7.51 -4.21
C THR A 125 3.08 8.23 -4.34
N ASN A 126 2.00 7.57 -3.95
CA ASN A 126 0.65 8.13 -3.99
C ASN A 126 0.01 8.06 -2.61
N VAL A 127 -0.60 9.15 -2.19
CA VAL A 127 -1.55 9.19 -1.08
C VAL A 127 -2.94 9.26 -1.67
N LEU A 128 -3.75 8.24 -1.39
CA LEU A 128 -5.09 8.07 -1.93
C LEU A 128 -6.13 8.32 -0.84
N LEU A 129 -7.14 9.11 -1.15
CA LEU A 129 -8.36 9.27 -0.35
C LEU A 129 -9.54 8.80 -1.18
N GLY A 130 -10.35 7.88 -0.66
CA GLY A 130 -11.38 7.27 -1.49
C GLY A 130 -12.51 6.58 -0.76
N LEU A 131 -13.43 6.10 -1.59
CA LEU A 131 -14.58 5.30 -1.22
C LEU A 131 -14.39 3.88 -1.74
N GLY A 132 -14.86 2.91 -1.00
CA GLY A 132 -14.80 1.51 -1.39
C GLY A 132 -16.11 0.79 -1.10
N TYR A 133 -16.43 -0.14 -1.98
CA TYR A 133 -17.48 -1.13 -1.79
C TYR A 133 -16.85 -2.53 -1.78
N GLU A 134 -17.30 -3.37 -0.87
CA GLU A 134 -16.88 -4.76 -0.76
C GLU A 134 -18.11 -5.65 -0.63
N HIS A 135 -18.15 -6.72 -1.43
CA HIS A 135 -19.17 -7.77 -1.35
C HIS A 135 -18.52 -9.11 -1.01
N PHE A 136 -18.93 -9.71 0.11
CA PHE A 136 -18.42 -10.99 0.59
C PHE A 136 -19.32 -12.12 0.11
N PHE A 137 -18.92 -12.84 -0.92
CA PHE A 137 -19.60 -14.06 -1.38
C PHE A 137 -19.53 -15.15 -0.32
N THR A 138 -18.34 -15.31 0.28
CA THR A 138 -18.05 -16.25 1.37
C THR A 138 -17.08 -15.62 2.37
N LYS A 139 -16.74 -16.33 3.45
CA LYS A 139 -15.69 -15.89 4.40
C LYS A 139 -14.32 -15.70 3.71
N HIS A 140 -14.09 -16.41 2.61
CA HIS A 140 -12.81 -16.49 1.92
C HIS A 140 -12.79 -15.73 0.59
N LEU A 141 -13.93 -15.39 0.01
CA LEU A 141 -14.05 -14.77 -1.31
C LEU A 141 -14.81 -13.45 -1.22
N LEU A 142 -14.19 -12.37 -1.65
CA LEU A 142 -14.82 -11.06 -1.75
C LEU A 142 -14.53 -10.40 -3.09
N TYR A 143 -15.52 -9.67 -3.59
CA TYR A 143 -15.37 -8.67 -4.64
C TYR A 143 -15.16 -7.30 -3.99
N TYR A 144 -14.36 -6.45 -4.62
CA TYR A 144 -14.18 -5.06 -4.20
C TYR A 144 -14.18 -4.12 -5.41
N ALA A 145 -14.68 -2.91 -5.17
CA ALA A 145 -14.59 -1.79 -6.10
C ALA A 145 -14.25 -0.53 -5.30
N TYR A 146 -13.18 0.17 -5.69
CA TYR A 146 -12.68 1.35 -5.03
C TYR A 146 -12.56 2.50 -6.01
N LEU A 147 -12.98 3.66 -5.58
CA LEU A 147 -12.82 4.93 -6.26
C LEU A 147 -12.06 5.87 -5.31
N ALA A 148 -10.97 6.45 -5.78
CA ALA A 148 -10.17 7.36 -4.98
C ALA A 148 -9.63 8.52 -5.82
N TYR A 149 -9.17 9.53 -5.13
CA TYR A 149 -8.42 10.65 -5.69
C TYR A 149 -7.05 10.70 -5.04
N THR A 150 -6.01 10.90 -5.83
CA THR A 150 -4.66 11.12 -5.31
C THR A 150 -4.59 12.53 -4.72
N VAL A 151 -4.37 12.63 -3.42
CA VAL A 151 -4.15 13.94 -2.74
C VAL A 151 -2.68 14.32 -2.72
N HIS A 152 -1.82 13.36 -2.97
CA HIS A 152 -0.39 13.54 -3.25
C HIS A 152 0.00 12.45 -4.24
N SER A 153 0.67 12.87 -5.31
CA SER A 153 1.13 11.97 -6.38
C SER A 153 2.52 12.40 -6.80
N GLU A 154 3.43 11.44 -6.90
CA GLU A 154 4.79 11.70 -7.29
C GLU A 154 5.37 10.50 -8.05
N TYR A 155 5.70 10.74 -9.33
CA TYR A 155 6.34 9.79 -10.22
C TYR A 155 7.72 10.30 -10.56
N ARG A 156 8.76 9.55 -10.21
CA ARG A 156 10.16 9.94 -10.39
C ARG A 156 10.97 8.88 -11.09
N LEU A 157 11.85 9.34 -11.97
CA LEU A 157 13.03 8.58 -12.39
C LEU A 157 14.18 8.89 -11.44
N ARG A 158 14.94 7.87 -11.08
CA ARG A 158 16.09 7.96 -10.18
C ARG A 158 17.34 7.43 -10.84
N ASP A 159 18.47 8.04 -10.52
CA ASP A 159 19.79 7.63 -10.96
C ASP A 159 20.34 6.46 -10.12
N ASN A 160 21.60 6.07 -10.38
CA ASN A 160 22.32 5.04 -9.66
C ASN A 160 22.52 5.37 -8.16
N ASN A 161 22.66 6.64 -7.82
CA ASN A 161 22.77 7.10 -6.44
C ASN A 161 21.41 7.12 -5.73
N ARG A 162 20.34 6.76 -6.47
CA ARG A 162 18.94 6.76 -6.00
C ARG A 162 18.39 8.17 -5.73
N GLU A 163 19.06 9.17 -6.28
CA GLU A 163 18.60 10.55 -6.26
C GLU A 163 17.54 10.78 -7.33
N THR A 164 16.74 11.83 -7.19
CA THR A 164 15.75 12.18 -8.20
C THR A 164 16.43 12.77 -9.41
N ALA A 165 16.47 12.02 -10.50
CA ALA A 165 17.02 12.47 -11.76
C ALA A 165 16.00 13.25 -12.60
N PHE A 166 14.70 12.85 -12.53
CA PHE A 166 13.63 13.50 -13.25
C PHE A 166 12.27 13.25 -12.59
N VAL A 167 11.41 14.28 -12.55
CA VAL A 167 10.02 14.15 -12.10
C VAL A 167 9.13 14.01 -13.34
N ILE A 168 8.50 12.84 -13.49
CA ILE A 168 7.63 12.54 -14.63
C ILE A 168 6.31 13.29 -14.48
N SER A 169 5.69 13.19 -13.29
CA SER A 169 4.44 13.85 -12.95
C SER A 169 4.28 13.96 -11.44
N ASN A 170 3.67 15.04 -11.02
CA ASN A 170 3.22 15.30 -9.65
C ASN A 170 1.74 15.69 -9.60
N GLU A 171 1.00 15.44 -10.69
CA GLU A 171 -0.41 15.78 -10.79
C GLU A 171 -1.29 14.76 -10.07
N ASN A 172 -2.31 15.27 -9.40
CA ASN A 172 -3.32 14.45 -8.76
C ASN A 172 -4.36 13.97 -9.77
N THR A 173 -4.80 12.73 -9.65
CA THR A 173 -5.70 12.09 -10.61
C THR A 173 -6.73 11.20 -9.92
N LEU A 174 -7.78 10.86 -10.67
CA LEU A 174 -8.76 9.87 -10.27
C LEU A 174 -8.16 8.46 -10.37
N TYR A 175 -8.41 7.64 -9.36
CA TYR A 175 -7.93 6.28 -9.25
C TYR A 175 -9.11 5.31 -9.08
N VAL A 176 -9.21 4.33 -9.98
CA VAL A 176 -10.24 3.29 -9.92
C VAL A 176 -9.58 1.93 -9.83
N ARG A 177 -10.05 1.10 -8.92
CA ARG A 177 -9.56 -0.26 -8.73
C ARG A 177 -10.71 -1.21 -8.42
N SER A 178 -10.80 -2.33 -9.13
CA SER A 178 -11.73 -3.40 -8.80
C SER A 178 -11.05 -4.76 -8.93
N GLY A 179 -11.64 -5.77 -8.29
CA GLY A 179 -11.10 -7.13 -8.38
C GLY A 179 -11.76 -8.08 -7.39
N VAL A 180 -11.27 -9.30 -7.44
CA VAL A 180 -11.68 -10.39 -6.54
C VAL A 180 -10.49 -10.76 -5.65
N LYS A 181 -10.74 -10.99 -4.37
CA LYS A 181 -9.72 -11.34 -3.39
C LYS A 181 -10.10 -12.61 -2.65
N PHE A 182 -9.16 -13.54 -2.62
CA PHE A 182 -9.23 -14.72 -1.75
C PHE A 182 -8.53 -14.42 -0.42
N LYS A 183 -9.14 -14.86 0.68
CA LYS A 183 -8.59 -14.81 2.04
C LYS A 183 -8.46 -16.24 2.55
N PHE A 184 -7.29 -16.61 2.95
CA PHE A 184 -6.98 -17.88 3.60
C PHE A 184 -6.98 -17.73 5.10
#